data_f1c1ba507d3d2b4c9bf076e32e4e4c40
#
_entry.id   f1c1ba507d3d2b4c9bf076e32e4e4c40
#
_cell.length_a   1.000
_cell.length_b   1.000
_cell.length_c   1.000
_cell.angle_alpha   90.00
_cell.angle_beta   90.00
_cell.angle_gamma   90.00
#
_symmetry.space_group_name_H-M   'P 1'
#
loop_
_entity.id
_entity.type
_entity.pdbx_description
1 polymer ?
#
loop_
_entity_poly.entity_id
_entity_poly.type
_entity_poly.pdbx_seq_one_letter_code
_entity_poly.pdbx_strand_id
1 'polypeptide(L)'
;MNRQEVLHGLNNAVTLFKQQEALSQEYEQVQQKNRPYEEKRKIGWLGIIILGFEIYYGGMMIFVSLFNIVNNVEEHVETSILLLLMCIAGIITTYLFFRMRNIKRNKRVDKENIKIRELKKAIEIRKKEIKDEYAEVQKRIDRYLGDWYPEGYEKSYIAAYFYQVLENGRARNLGDAINLYEEECYRRRQSEENAQILNELERQSFKQNVQIAQSMAETAALSAQLATANKQLADMKKELAELKRGDSNRR
;
A
#
# COMPACT_ATOMS: atom_id res chain seq x y z
N MET A 1 -10.77 -33.45 -37.39
CA MET A 1 -11.99 -33.18 -36.60
C MET A 1 -13.02 -32.46 -37.46
N ASN A 2 -14.27 -32.93 -37.42
CA ASN A 2 -15.38 -32.22 -38.05
C ASN A 2 -15.69 -30.92 -37.25
N ARG A 3 -16.26 -29.89 -37.89
CA ARG A 3 -16.61 -28.60 -37.24
C ARG A 3 -17.43 -28.78 -35.98
N GLN A 4 -18.40 -29.70 -35.98
CA GLN A 4 -19.23 -30.00 -34.82
C GLN A 4 -18.43 -30.62 -33.65
N GLU A 5 -17.48 -31.47 -33.95
CA GLU A 5 -16.55 -32.05 -32.96
C GLU A 5 -15.68 -30.98 -32.32
N VAL A 6 -15.17 -30.02 -33.13
CA VAL A 6 -14.39 -28.88 -32.63
C VAL A 6 -15.25 -28.00 -31.73
N LEU A 7 -16.47 -27.67 -32.14
CA LEU A 7 -17.39 -26.87 -31.33
C LEU A 7 -17.71 -27.55 -29.99
N HIS A 8 -17.99 -28.85 -30.00
CA HIS A 8 -18.22 -29.60 -28.78
C HIS A 8 -17.00 -29.63 -27.88
N GLY A 9 -15.81 -29.85 -28.48
CA GLY A 9 -14.53 -29.80 -27.77
C GLY A 9 -14.25 -28.44 -27.12
N LEU A 10 -14.51 -27.34 -27.84
CA LEU A 10 -14.34 -25.98 -27.33
C LEU A 10 -15.31 -25.65 -26.17
N ASN A 11 -16.54 -26.09 -26.24
CA ASN A 11 -17.49 -25.89 -25.13
C ASN A 11 -17.03 -26.62 -23.85
N ASN A 12 -16.48 -27.84 -24.02
CA ASN A 12 -15.86 -28.57 -22.91
C ASN A 12 -14.60 -27.85 -22.40
N ALA A 13 -13.77 -27.31 -23.30
CA ALA A 13 -12.58 -26.51 -22.94
C ALA A 13 -12.96 -25.29 -22.11
N VAL A 14 -13.96 -24.52 -22.53
CA VAL A 14 -14.49 -23.39 -21.76
C VAL A 14 -14.87 -23.78 -20.34
N THR A 15 -15.55 -24.92 -20.19
CA THR A 15 -16.01 -25.40 -18.88
C THR A 15 -14.82 -25.82 -18.01
N LEU A 16 -13.85 -26.56 -18.55
CA LEU A 16 -12.67 -27.01 -17.82
C LEU A 16 -11.78 -25.85 -17.40
N PHE A 17 -11.51 -24.90 -18.30
CA PHE A 17 -10.72 -23.71 -17.96
C PHE A 17 -11.41 -22.81 -16.93
N LYS A 18 -12.73 -22.65 -16.98
CA LYS A 18 -13.47 -21.94 -15.93
C LYS A 18 -13.34 -22.62 -14.58
N GLN A 19 -13.40 -23.95 -14.53
CA GLN A 19 -13.18 -24.70 -13.28
C GLN A 19 -11.76 -24.49 -12.75
N GLN A 20 -10.76 -24.54 -13.61
CA GLN A 20 -9.36 -24.32 -13.27
C GLN A 20 -9.13 -22.89 -12.74
N GLU A 21 -9.67 -21.88 -13.41
CA GLU A 21 -9.58 -20.48 -13.00
C GLU A 21 -10.29 -20.24 -11.65
N ALA A 22 -11.46 -20.85 -11.43
CA ALA A 22 -12.19 -20.76 -10.17
C ALA A 22 -11.40 -21.38 -8.98
N LEU A 23 -10.78 -22.54 -9.18
CA LEU A 23 -9.95 -23.19 -8.18
C LEU A 23 -8.70 -22.34 -7.86
N SER A 24 -8.08 -21.73 -8.87
CA SER A 24 -6.94 -20.82 -8.69
C SER A 24 -7.34 -19.58 -7.85
N GLN A 25 -8.47 -18.98 -8.17
CA GLN A 25 -8.99 -17.83 -7.40
C GLN A 25 -9.35 -18.24 -5.96
N GLU A 26 -9.97 -19.40 -5.77
CA GLU A 26 -10.27 -19.90 -4.42
C GLU A 26 -9.01 -20.15 -3.61
N TYR A 27 -7.95 -20.70 -4.23
CA TYR A 27 -6.66 -20.90 -3.58
C TYR A 27 -6.07 -19.58 -3.09
N GLU A 28 -6.09 -18.53 -3.91
CA GLU A 28 -5.62 -17.19 -3.52
C GLU A 28 -6.44 -16.61 -2.37
N GLN A 29 -7.78 -16.72 -2.42
CA GLN A 29 -8.66 -16.25 -1.36
C GLN A 29 -8.40 -16.97 -0.03
N VAL A 30 -8.20 -18.29 -0.07
CA VAL A 30 -7.85 -19.10 1.11
C VAL A 30 -6.49 -18.69 1.66
N GLN A 31 -5.53 -18.38 0.80
CA GLN A 31 -4.21 -17.92 1.20
C GLN A 31 -4.25 -16.55 1.89
N GLN A 32 -5.06 -15.61 1.40
CA GLN A 32 -5.24 -14.28 2.00
C GLN A 32 -5.85 -14.33 3.41
N LYS A 33 -6.62 -15.37 3.75
CA LYS A 33 -7.18 -15.57 5.10
C LYS A 33 -6.14 -15.97 6.15
N ASN A 34 -4.90 -16.24 5.75
CA ASN A 34 -3.84 -16.65 6.67
C ASN A 34 -3.36 -15.47 7.53
N ARG A 35 -3.80 -15.42 8.78
CA ARG A 35 -3.44 -14.37 9.74
C ARG A 35 -2.16 -14.72 10.51
N PRO A 36 -1.28 -13.74 10.80
CA PRO A 36 -0.15 -13.97 11.70
C PRO A 36 -0.63 -14.27 13.13
N TYR A 37 0.21 -14.97 13.90
CA TYR A 37 -0.04 -15.14 15.33
C TYR A 37 0.13 -13.80 16.06
N GLU A 38 -0.70 -13.56 17.08
CA GLU A 38 -0.51 -12.43 17.97
C GLU A 38 0.64 -12.69 18.96
N GLU A 39 1.52 -11.69 19.09
CA GLU A 39 2.65 -11.79 20.01
C GLU A 39 2.23 -11.50 21.45
N LYS A 40 2.74 -12.31 22.38
CA LYS A 40 2.61 -12.08 23.81
C LYS A 40 3.47 -10.89 24.20
N ARG A 41 2.88 -9.91 24.90
CA ARG A 41 3.64 -8.79 25.44
C ARG A 41 4.24 -9.17 26.80
N LYS A 42 5.54 -8.90 26.95
CA LYS A 42 6.21 -8.78 28.23
C LYS A 42 5.79 -7.43 28.88
N ILE A 43 6.35 -7.10 30.05
CA ILE A 43 6.12 -5.78 30.67
C ILE A 43 6.43 -4.71 29.65
N GLY A 44 5.43 -3.86 29.35
CA GLY A 44 5.60 -2.82 28.34
C GLY A 44 6.67 -1.81 28.77
N TRP A 45 7.32 -1.16 27.81
CA TRP A 45 8.37 -0.18 28.05
C TRP A 45 8.00 0.90 29.08
N LEU A 46 6.77 1.37 29.04
CA LEU A 46 6.24 2.32 30.03
C LEU A 46 6.21 1.73 31.46
N GLY A 47 5.90 0.43 31.59
CA GLY A 47 5.95 -0.25 32.88
C GLY A 47 7.36 -0.42 33.41
N ILE A 48 8.34 -0.60 32.53
CA ILE A 48 9.76 -0.67 32.90
C ILE A 48 10.26 0.70 33.38
N ILE A 49 9.83 1.78 32.72
CA ILE A 49 10.18 3.16 33.14
C ILE A 49 9.60 3.47 34.51
N ILE A 50 8.30 3.19 34.71
CA ILE A 50 7.63 3.47 36.00
C ILE A 50 8.31 2.67 37.12
N LEU A 51 8.55 1.37 36.91
CA LEU A 51 9.28 0.53 37.86
C LEU A 51 10.69 1.06 38.13
N GLY A 52 11.42 1.49 37.08
CA GLY A 52 12.74 2.08 37.21
C GLY A 52 12.73 3.38 38.03
N PHE A 53 11.70 4.21 37.83
CA PHE A 53 11.53 5.45 38.59
C PHE A 53 11.22 5.17 40.05
N GLU A 54 10.33 4.22 40.35
CA GLU A 54 10.00 3.79 41.70
C GLU A 54 11.21 3.16 42.43
N ILE A 55 11.99 2.33 41.73
CA ILE A 55 13.21 1.73 42.28
C ILE A 55 14.25 2.81 42.61
N TYR A 56 14.39 3.82 41.71
CA TYR A 56 15.36 4.91 41.93
C TYR A 56 14.97 5.80 43.13
N TYR A 57 13.71 6.29 43.15
CA TYR A 57 13.26 7.12 44.25
C TYR A 57 13.08 6.34 45.55
N GLY A 58 12.57 5.12 45.47
CA GLY A 58 12.45 4.23 46.61
C GLY A 58 13.84 3.87 47.18
N GLY A 59 14.82 3.61 46.33
CA GLY A 59 16.20 3.36 46.74
C GLY A 59 16.83 4.57 47.43
N MET A 60 16.59 5.79 46.89
CA MET A 60 17.06 7.03 47.54
C MET A 60 16.43 7.24 48.92
N MET A 61 15.14 7.00 49.04
CA MET A 61 14.43 7.09 50.35
C MET A 61 14.90 6.03 51.35
N ILE A 62 15.13 4.81 50.88
CA ILE A 62 15.73 3.73 51.70
C ILE A 62 17.09 4.12 52.19
N PHE A 63 17.96 4.70 51.34
CA PHE A 63 19.28 5.17 51.72
C PHE A 63 19.22 6.26 52.79
N VAL A 64 18.36 7.26 52.61
CA VAL A 64 18.18 8.35 53.60
C VAL A 64 17.65 7.79 54.94
N SER A 65 16.72 6.85 54.89
CA SER A 65 16.16 6.22 56.09
C SER A 65 17.20 5.40 56.87
N LEU A 66 18.04 4.62 56.13
CA LEU A 66 19.10 3.84 56.73
C LEU A 66 20.20 4.76 57.29
N PHE A 67 20.51 5.86 56.62
CA PHE A 67 21.47 6.84 57.12
C PHE A 67 21.04 7.47 58.41
N ASN A 68 19.74 7.83 58.55
CA ASN A 68 19.15 8.36 59.76
C ASN A 68 19.15 7.34 60.93
N ILE A 69 18.91 6.07 60.61
CA ILE A 69 18.94 4.97 61.62
C ILE A 69 20.35 4.76 62.14
N VAL A 70 21.34 4.69 61.21
CA VAL A 70 22.77 4.45 61.57
C VAL A 70 23.36 5.59 62.40
N ASN A 71 22.96 6.84 62.14
CA ASN A 71 23.48 7.99 62.86
C ASN A 71 22.72 8.28 64.15
N ASN A 72 21.85 7.39 64.64
CA ASN A 72 21.10 7.49 65.92
C ASN A 72 20.38 8.84 66.11
N VAL A 73 19.77 9.35 65.06
CA VAL A 73 18.88 10.49 65.13
C VAL A 73 17.55 9.99 65.70
N GLU A 74 17.47 9.86 67.01
CA GLU A 74 16.35 9.20 67.74
C GLU A 74 14.98 9.74 67.34
N GLU A 75 14.86 11.01 67.06
CA GLU A 75 13.60 11.70 66.73
C GLU A 75 12.98 11.29 65.37
N HIS A 76 13.74 10.60 64.50
CA HIS A 76 13.27 10.27 63.14
C HIS A 76 13.31 8.77 62.74
N VAL A 77 13.72 7.91 63.69
CA VAL A 77 13.86 6.43 63.38
C VAL A 77 12.54 5.78 63.01
N GLU A 78 11.48 6.06 63.77
CA GLU A 78 10.16 5.47 63.53
C GLU A 78 9.56 5.93 62.20
N THR A 79 9.64 7.24 61.90
CA THR A 79 9.17 7.81 60.62
C THR A 79 9.94 7.27 59.42
N SER A 80 11.26 7.04 59.60
CA SER A 80 12.13 6.46 58.55
C SER A 80 11.79 5.00 58.26
N ILE A 81 11.48 4.20 59.26
CA ILE A 81 11.06 2.80 59.09
C ILE A 81 9.69 2.75 58.41
N LEU A 82 8.74 3.61 58.76
CA LEU A 82 7.42 3.67 58.15
C LEU A 82 7.53 4.03 56.63
N LEU A 83 8.33 5.04 56.29
CA LEU A 83 8.59 5.42 54.88
C LEU A 83 9.23 4.31 54.08
N LEU A 84 10.19 3.57 54.64
CA LEU A 84 10.82 2.43 54.02
C LEU A 84 9.80 1.32 53.71
N LEU A 85 8.93 0.98 54.65
CA LEU A 85 7.86 0.00 54.46
C LEU A 85 6.86 0.44 53.35
N MET A 86 6.48 1.74 53.31
CA MET A 86 5.61 2.29 52.28
C MET A 86 6.23 2.22 50.89
N CYS A 87 7.54 2.52 50.75
CA CYS A 87 8.23 2.40 49.49
C CYS A 87 8.29 0.97 48.98
N ILE A 88 8.61 0.00 49.83
CA ILE A 88 8.60 -1.42 49.50
C ILE A 88 7.22 -1.89 49.08
N ALA A 89 6.15 -1.50 49.82
CA ALA A 89 4.77 -1.83 49.48
C ALA A 89 4.38 -1.21 48.12
N GLY A 90 4.78 0.03 47.84
CA GLY A 90 4.56 0.69 46.55
C GLY A 90 5.15 -0.08 45.36
N ILE A 91 6.44 -0.44 45.47
CA ILE A 91 7.14 -1.23 44.41
C ILE A 91 6.45 -2.57 44.18
N ILE A 92 6.11 -3.29 45.26
CA ILE A 92 5.41 -4.58 45.17
C ILE A 92 4.04 -4.44 44.51
N THR A 93 3.23 -3.47 44.92
CA THR A 93 1.88 -3.26 44.36
C THR A 93 1.94 -2.88 42.88
N THR A 94 2.83 -2.02 42.49
CA THR A 94 3.02 -1.62 41.07
C THR A 94 3.49 -2.82 40.22
N TYR A 95 4.47 -3.60 40.70
CA TYR A 95 4.89 -4.81 40.04
C TYR A 95 3.74 -5.83 39.86
N LEU A 96 2.97 -6.07 40.92
CA LEU A 96 1.84 -7.00 40.89
C LEU A 96 0.75 -6.50 39.93
N PHE A 97 0.46 -5.20 39.91
CA PHE A 97 -0.51 -4.59 38.99
C PHE A 97 -0.12 -4.84 37.55
N PHE A 98 1.11 -4.52 37.15
CA PHE A 98 1.58 -4.76 35.78
C PHE A 98 1.61 -6.24 35.43
N ARG A 99 2.04 -7.09 36.36
CA ARG A 99 2.02 -8.55 36.18
C ARG A 99 0.62 -9.08 35.93
N MET A 100 -0.35 -8.69 36.76
CA MET A 100 -1.75 -9.12 36.61
C MET A 100 -2.37 -8.63 35.28
N ARG A 101 -2.10 -7.38 34.90
CA ARG A 101 -2.55 -6.82 33.63
C ARG A 101 -1.98 -7.62 32.44
N ASN A 102 -0.72 -7.95 32.49
CA ASN A 102 -0.07 -8.76 31.42
C ASN A 102 -0.60 -10.19 31.39
N ILE A 103 -0.84 -10.81 32.52
CA ILE A 103 -1.43 -12.16 32.59
C ILE A 103 -2.84 -12.16 31.96
N LYS A 104 -3.71 -11.18 32.31
CA LYS A 104 -5.05 -11.08 31.72
C LYS A 104 -4.98 -10.89 30.21
N ARG A 105 -4.06 -10.05 29.72
CA ARG A 105 -3.86 -9.80 28.29
C ARG A 105 -3.31 -11.04 27.59
N ASN A 106 -2.28 -11.68 28.13
CA ASN A 106 -1.68 -12.86 27.54
C ASN A 106 -2.65 -14.04 27.47
N LYS A 107 -3.57 -14.17 28.44
CA LYS A 107 -4.65 -15.16 28.38
C LYS A 107 -5.61 -14.90 27.20
N ARG A 108 -5.89 -13.62 26.86
CA ARG A 108 -6.68 -13.29 25.65
C ARG A 108 -5.91 -13.63 24.37
N VAL A 109 -4.64 -13.26 24.31
CA VAL A 109 -3.76 -13.59 23.18
C VAL A 109 -3.65 -15.11 23.00
N ASP A 110 -3.54 -15.88 24.06
CA ASP A 110 -3.54 -17.35 23.99
C ASP A 110 -4.83 -17.91 23.41
N LYS A 111 -5.98 -17.39 23.82
CA LYS A 111 -7.27 -17.81 23.26
C LYS A 111 -7.39 -17.48 21.78
N GLU A 112 -6.97 -16.29 21.36
CA GLU A 112 -6.97 -15.90 19.94
C GLU A 112 -5.96 -16.72 19.13
N ASN A 113 -4.78 -17.01 19.67
CA ASN A 113 -3.79 -17.85 19.02
C ASN A 113 -4.26 -19.32 18.85
N ILE A 114 -5.10 -19.84 19.77
CA ILE A 114 -5.74 -21.13 19.59
C ILE A 114 -6.67 -21.10 18.38
N LYS A 115 -7.54 -20.08 18.28
CA LYS A 115 -8.44 -19.89 17.13
C LYS A 115 -7.67 -19.74 15.81
N ILE A 116 -6.58 -18.96 15.84
CA ILE A 116 -5.71 -18.79 14.66
C ILE A 116 -5.07 -20.12 14.26
N ARG A 117 -4.68 -20.96 15.24
CA ARG A 117 -4.11 -22.28 14.96
C ARG A 117 -5.14 -23.22 14.31
N GLU A 118 -6.37 -23.22 14.79
CA GLU A 118 -7.47 -24.01 14.21
C GLU A 118 -7.79 -23.51 12.79
N LEU A 119 -7.86 -22.19 12.60
CA LEU A 119 -8.05 -21.59 11.29
C LEU A 119 -6.92 -21.99 10.31
N LYS A 120 -5.66 -21.94 10.75
CA LYS A 120 -4.51 -22.34 9.93
C LYS A 120 -4.59 -23.81 9.52
N LYS A 121 -5.00 -24.70 10.44
CA LYS A 121 -5.19 -26.11 10.10
C LYS A 121 -6.29 -26.28 9.05
N ALA A 122 -7.43 -25.59 9.20
CA ALA A 122 -8.50 -25.63 8.23
C ALA A 122 -8.07 -25.08 6.85
N ILE A 123 -7.30 -23.98 6.83
CA ILE A 123 -6.70 -23.42 5.62
C ILE A 123 -5.78 -24.44 4.92
N GLU A 124 -4.91 -25.13 5.66
CA GLU A 124 -3.98 -26.11 5.07
C GLU A 124 -4.73 -27.33 4.50
N ILE A 125 -5.77 -27.81 5.19
CA ILE A 125 -6.62 -28.86 4.67
C ILE A 125 -7.28 -28.42 3.37
N ARG A 126 -7.94 -27.23 3.36
CA ARG A 126 -8.62 -26.74 2.16
C ARG A 126 -7.66 -26.47 0.99
N LYS A 127 -6.48 -25.95 1.25
CA LYS A 127 -5.42 -25.81 0.24
C LYS A 127 -5.03 -27.13 -0.40
N LYS A 128 -4.95 -28.19 0.40
CA LYS A 128 -4.64 -29.53 -0.12
C LYS A 128 -5.76 -30.03 -1.00
N GLU A 129 -7.03 -29.92 -0.56
CA GLU A 129 -8.20 -30.30 -1.35
C GLU A 129 -8.23 -29.56 -2.70
N ILE A 130 -8.04 -28.21 -2.70
CA ILE A 130 -8.01 -27.41 -3.92
C ILE A 130 -6.89 -27.88 -4.87
N LYS A 131 -5.71 -28.22 -4.34
CA LYS A 131 -4.60 -28.74 -5.15
C LYS A 131 -4.94 -30.08 -5.78
N ASP A 132 -5.60 -30.97 -5.04
CA ASP A 132 -6.01 -32.28 -5.51
C ASP A 132 -7.11 -32.12 -6.60
N GLU A 133 -8.10 -31.26 -6.38
CA GLU A 133 -9.13 -30.91 -7.37
C GLU A 133 -8.54 -30.28 -8.64
N TYR A 134 -7.56 -29.35 -8.46
CA TYR A 134 -6.85 -28.74 -9.58
C TYR A 134 -6.08 -29.77 -10.42
N ALA A 135 -5.39 -30.69 -9.76
CA ALA A 135 -4.69 -31.77 -10.45
C ALA A 135 -5.63 -32.71 -11.23
N GLU A 136 -6.83 -32.94 -10.72
CA GLU A 136 -7.86 -33.70 -11.44
C GLU A 136 -8.37 -32.96 -12.66
N VAL A 137 -8.65 -31.65 -12.53
CA VAL A 137 -9.09 -30.81 -13.67
C VAL A 137 -7.98 -30.77 -14.73
N GLN A 138 -6.73 -30.60 -14.32
CA GLN A 138 -5.59 -30.62 -15.24
C GLN A 138 -5.48 -31.95 -16.01
N LYS A 139 -5.62 -33.08 -15.33
CA LYS A 139 -5.64 -34.40 -16.01
C LYS A 139 -6.78 -34.55 -17.02
N ARG A 140 -7.93 -33.91 -16.74
CA ARG A 140 -9.04 -33.89 -17.71
C ARG A 140 -8.71 -32.99 -18.90
N ILE A 141 -8.11 -31.84 -18.69
CA ILE A 141 -7.62 -30.94 -19.74
C ILE A 141 -6.65 -31.70 -20.64
N ASP A 142 -5.61 -32.31 -20.07
CA ASP A 142 -4.58 -33.05 -20.81
C ASP A 142 -5.20 -34.19 -21.64
N ARG A 143 -6.19 -34.90 -21.09
CA ARG A 143 -6.88 -36.02 -21.77
C ARG A 143 -7.76 -35.58 -22.90
N TYR A 144 -8.50 -34.47 -22.73
CA TYR A 144 -9.53 -34.04 -23.71
C TYR A 144 -9.01 -33.05 -24.72
N LEU A 145 -8.00 -32.25 -24.37
CA LEU A 145 -7.53 -31.12 -25.17
C LEU A 145 -6.09 -31.29 -25.67
N GLY A 146 -5.25 -32.14 -25.02
CA GLY A 146 -3.82 -32.20 -25.24
C GLY A 146 -3.38 -32.46 -26.68
N ASP A 147 -4.20 -33.15 -27.49
CA ASP A 147 -3.81 -33.52 -28.86
C ASP A 147 -4.22 -32.48 -29.93
N TRP A 148 -5.20 -31.63 -29.65
CA TRP A 148 -5.79 -30.77 -30.68
C TRP A 148 -5.91 -29.28 -30.29
N TYR A 149 -5.91 -28.98 -28.98
CA TYR A 149 -6.02 -27.61 -28.50
C TYR A 149 -4.62 -26.98 -28.40
N PRO A 150 -4.40 -25.77 -28.93
CA PRO A 150 -3.07 -25.19 -28.99
C PRO A 150 -2.58 -24.70 -27.62
N GLU A 151 -1.35 -25.03 -27.29
CA GLU A 151 -0.67 -24.51 -26.10
C GLU A 151 -0.59 -22.98 -26.13
N GLY A 152 -0.68 -22.35 -24.97
CA GLY A 152 -0.65 -20.89 -24.82
C GLY A 152 -2.00 -20.18 -24.91
N TYR A 153 -3.07 -20.88 -25.32
CA TYR A 153 -4.43 -20.34 -25.37
C TYR A 153 -5.35 -20.94 -24.28
N GLU A 154 -4.80 -21.55 -23.27
CA GLU A 154 -5.47 -22.28 -22.19
C GLU A 154 -6.16 -21.34 -21.18
N LYS A 155 -7.08 -20.51 -21.70
CA LYS A 155 -7.90 -19.61 -20.91
C LYS A 155 -9.36 -19.69 -21.32
N SER A 156 -10.25 -19.63 -20.35
CA SER A 156 -11.69 -19.80 -20.57
C SER A 156 -12.26 -18.79 -21.58
N TYR A 157 -11.84 -17.54 -21.52
CA TYR A 157 -12.30 -16.48 -22.42
C TYR A 157 -11.78 -16.66 -23.87
N ILE A 158 -10.57 -17.22 -24.03
CA ILE A 158 -10.00 -17.49 -25.37
C ILE A 158 -10.75 -18.67 -26.02
N ALA A 159 -10.97 -19.74 -25.26
CA ALA A 159 -11.76 -20.88 -25.74
C ALA A 159 -13.19 -20.46 -26.12
N ALA A 160 -13.80 -19.57 -25.31
CA ALA A 160 -15.12 -19.02 -25.61
C ALA A 160 -15.10 -18.15 -26.90
N TYR A 161 -14.06 -17.37 -27.12
CA TYR A 161 -13.87 -16.61 -28.36
C TYR A 161 -13.77 -17.54 -29.57
N PHE A 162 -12.93 -18.58 -29.51
CA PHE A 162 -12.82 -19.56 -30.59
C PHE A 162 -14.15 -20.25 -30.89
N TYR A 163 -14.89 -20.64 -29.84
CA TYR A 163 -16.21 -21.18 -29.98
C TYR A 163 -17.15 -20.24 -30.76
N GLN A 164 -17.20 -18.98 -30.32
CA GLN A 164 -18.09 -17.97 -30.90
C GLN A 164 -17.75 -17.65 -32.38
N VAL A 165 -16.48 -17.50 -32.74
CA VAL A 165 -16.09 -17.18 -34.14
C VAL A 165 -16.33 -18.37 -35.08
N LEU A 166 -16.16 -19.60 -34.59
CA LEU A 166 -16.52 -20.81 -35.30
C LEU A 166 -18.04 -20.95 -35.44
N GLU A 167 -18.79 -20.79 -34.36
CA GLU A 167 -20.25 -20.89 -34.36
C GLU A 167 -20.88 -19.87 -35.32
N ASN A 168 -20.42 -18.64 -35.31
CA ASN A 168 -20.91 -17.58 -36.19
C ASN A 168 -20.37 -17.67 -37.64
N GLY A 169 -19.59 -18.67 -37.97
CA GLY A 169 -19.03 -18.87 -39.32
C GLY A 169 -17.97 -17.85 -39.74
N ARG A 170 -17.42 -17.05 -38.79
CA ARG A 170 -16.31 -16.12 -39.06
C ARG A 170 -14.99 -16.88 -39.26
N ALA A 171 -14.82 -18.04 -38.67
CA ALA A 171 -13.71 -18.96 -38.87
C ALA A 171 -14.24 -20.31 -39.43
N ARG A 172 -13.46 -20.94 -40.28
CA ARG A 172 -13.75 -22.26 -40.88
C ARG A 172 -13.23 -23.40 -40.02
N ASN A 173 -12.10 -23.15 -39.36
CA ASN A 173 -11.38 -24.11 -38.52
C ASN A 173 -10.72 -23.38 -37.35
N LEU A 174 -10.11 -24.16 -36.44
CA LEU A 174 -9.45 -23.61 -35.26
C LEU A 174 -8.26 -22.69 -35.61
N GLY A 175 -7.49 -23.00 -36.67
CA GLY A 175 -6.39 -22.16 -37.13
C GLY A 175 -6.85 -20.77 -37.57
N ASP A 176 -7.99 -20.69 -38.31
CA ASP A 176 -8.58 -19.41 -38.69
C ASP A 176 -9.06 -18.63 -37.44
N ALA A 177 -9.58 -19.32 -36.44
CA ALA A 177 -10.04 -18.70 -35.19
C ALA A 177 -8.86 -18.11 -34.39
N ILE A 178 -7.73 -18.83 -34.37
CA ILE A 178 -6.48 -18.34 -33.75
C ILE A 178 -5.98 -17.07 -34.45
N ASN A 179 -5.88 -17.10 -35.78
CA ASN A 179 -5.43 -15.94 -36.55
C ASN A 179 -6.31 -14.71 -36.31
N LEU A 180 -7.64 -14.90 -36.27
CA LEU A 180 -8.56 -13.81 -35.95
C LEU A 180 -8.37 -13.26 -34.54
N TYR A 181 -8.13 -14.13 -33.56
CA TYR A 181 -7.86 -13.72 -32.20
C TYR A 181 -6.57 -12.90 -32.08
N GLU A 182 -5.48 -13.38 -32.71
CA GLU A 182 -4.20 -12.68 -32.74
C GLU A 182 -4.31 -11.31 -33.42
N GLU A 183 -5.05 -11.23 -34.54
CA GLU A 183 -5.31 -9.97 -35.23
C GLU A 183 -6.11 -9.00 -34.34
N GLU A 184 -7.13 -9.46 -33.66
CA GLU A 184 -7.91 -8.62 -32.71
C GLU A 184 -7.06 -8.19 -31.51
N CYS A 185 -6.20 -9.06 -30.98
CA CYS A 185 -5.25 -8.71 -29.92
C CYS A 185 -4.22 -7.68 -30.38
N TYR A 186 -3.72 -7.80 -31.60
CA TYR A 186 -2.81 -6.81 -32.20
C TYR A 186 -3.47 -5.46 -32.36
N ARG A 187 -4.67 -5.40 -32.94
CA ARG A 187 -5.45 -4.17 -33.11
C ARG A 187 -5.76 -3.49 -31.78
N ARG A 188 -6.08 -4.28 -30.74
CA ARG A 188 -6.32 -3.73 -29.40
C ARG A 188 -5.06 -3.09 -28.82
N ARG A 189 -3.91 -3.77 -28.88
CA ARG A 189 -2.62 -3.21 -28.43
C ARG A 189 -2.29 -1.92 -29.18
N GLN A 190 -2.44 -1.91 -30.48
CA GLN A 190 -2.20 -0.71 -31.30
C GLN A 190 -3.16 0.45 -30.89
N SER A 191 -4.41 0.15 -30.61
CA SER A 191 -5.37 1.16 -30.12
C SER A 191 -4.98 1.70 -28.75
N GLU A 192 -4.51 0.85 -27.83
CA GLU A 192 -4.03 1.25 -26.51
C GLU A 192 -2.77 2.11 -26.60
N GLU A 193 -1.81 1.72 -27.45
CA GLU A 193 -0.60 2.51 -27.71
C GLU A 193 -0.95 3.90 -28.30
N ASN A 194 -1.85 3.95 -29.28
CA ASN A 194 -2.31 5.21 -29.86
C ASN A 194 -3.00 6.10 -28.81
N ALA A 195 -3.80 5.52 -27.92
CA ALA A 195 -4.43 6.28 -26.83
C ALA A 195 -3.40 6.84 -25.84
N GLN A 196 -2.33 6.08 -25.55
CA GLN A 196 -1.24 6.56 -24.71
C GLN A 196 -0.47 7.72 -25.37
N ILE A 197 -0.18 7.62 -26.68
CA ILE A 197 0.46 8.67 -27.45
C ILE A 197 -0.39 9.95 -27.45
N LEU A 198 -1.72 9.85 -27.66
CA LEU A 198 -2.62 10.99 -27.63
C LEU A 198 -2.62 11.68 -26.26
N ASN A 199 -2.70 10.91 -25.17
CA ASN A 199 -2.64 11.44 -23.81
C ASN A 199 -1.30 12.17 -23.54
N GLU A 200 -0.19 11.64 -24.06
CA GLU A 200 1.12 12.29 -23.90
C GLU A 200 1.20 13.60 -24.71
N LEU A 201 0.69 13.61 -25.94
CA LEU A 201 0.60 14.82 -26.77
C LEU A 201 -0.27 15.91 -26.13
N GLU A 202 -1.40 15.53 -25.53
CA GLU A 202 -2.24 16.48 -24.80
C GLU A 202 -1.51 17.09 -23.58
N ARG A 203 -0.77 16.26 -22.83
CA ARG A 203 0.05 16.75 -21.72
C ARG A 203 1.16 17.70 -22.17
N GLN A 204 1.82 17.39 -23.30
CA GLN A 204 2.86 18.25 -23.86
C GLN A 204 2.28 19.57 -24.36
N SER A 205 1.16 19.53 -25.06
CA SER A 205 0.42 20.73 -25.52
C SER A 205 0.02 21.62 -24.34
N PHE A 206 -0.49 21.04 -23.26
CA PHE A 206 -0.83 21.80 -22.06
C PHE A 206 0.40 22.48 -21.45
N LYS A 207 1.55 21.76 -21.32
CA LYS A 207 2.80 22.35 -20.82
C LYS A 207 3.29 23.49 -21.70
N GLN A 208 3.24 23.36 -23.02
CA GLN A 208 3.61 24.42 -23.94
C GLN A 208 2.70 25.65 -23.81
N ASN A 209 1.39 25.46 -23.69
CA ASN A 209 0.45 26.56 -23.48
C ASN A 209 0.71 27.32 -22.17
N VAL A 210 1.07 26.61 -21.09
CA VAL A 210 1.46 27.23 -19.81
C VAL A 210 2.75 28.05 -19.97
N GLN A 211 3.75 27.53 -20.67
CA GLN A 211 5.00 28.26 -20.94
C GLN A 211 4.76 29.51 -21.79
N ILE A 212 3.92 29.43 -22.83
CA ILE A 212 3.54 30.59 -23.64
C ILE A 212 2.82 31.64 -22.78
N ALA A 213 1.88 31.24 -21.93
CA ALA A 213 1.20 32.16 -21.03
C ALA A 213 2.17 32.83 -20.03
N GLN A 214 3.14 32.12 -19.51
CA GLN A 214 4.18 32.68 -18.64
C GLN A 214 5.05 33.71 -19.41
N SER A 215 5.54 33.38 -20.60
CA SER A 215 6.37 34.29 -21.39
C SER A 215 5.60 35.54 -21.81
N MET A 216 4.29 35.44 -22.11
CA MET A 216 3.44 36.59 -22.36
C MET A 216 3.30 37.49 -21.13
N ALA A 217 3.13 36.91 -19.93
CA ALA A 217 3.07 37.67 -18.68
C ALA A 217 4.38 38.41 -18.38
N GLU A 218 5.52 37.75 -18.59
CA GLU A 218 6.84 38.39 -18.45
C GLU A 218 7.05 39.50 -19.45
N THR A 219 6.65 39.33 -20.69
CA THR A 219 6.74 40.37 -21.73
C THR A 219 5.87 41.57 -21.37
N ALA A 220 4.66 41.33 -20.86
CA ALA A 220 3.77 42.40 -20.40
C ALA A 220 4.39 43.16 -19.18
N ALA A 221 4.99 42.44 -18.24
CA ALA A 221 5.67 43.08 -17.10
C ALA A 221 6.88 43.94 -17.54
N LEU A 222 7.69 43.45 -18.46
CA LEU A 222 8.81 44.19 -19.03
C LEU A 222 8.35 45.45 -19.79
N SER A 223 7.28 45.34 -20.56
CA SER A 223 6.71 46.50 -21.28
C SER A 223 6.20 47.59 -20.32
N ALA A 224 5.58 47.21 -19.20
CA ALA A 224 5.16 48.15 -18.16
C ALA A 224 6.33 48.84 -17.46
N GLN A 225 7.43 48.09 -17.19
CA GLN A 225 8.67 48.66 -16.65
C GLN A 225 9.30 49.65 -17.62
N LEU A 226 9.34 49.33 -18.89
CA LEU A 226 9.87 50.20 -19.93
C LEU A 226 9.06 51.50 -20.08
N ALA A 227 7.73 51.42 -20.00
CA ALA A 227 6.86 52.57 -19.98
C ALA A 227 7.12 53.51 -18.78
N THR A 228 7.35 52.89 -17.59
CA THR A 228 7.67 53.63 -16.37
C THR A 228 9.04 54.32 -16.47
N ALA A 229 10.05 53.63 -16.98
CA ALA A 229 11.40 54.20 -17.20
C ALA A 229 11.37 55.36 -18.22
N ASN A 230 10.63 55.21 -19.29
CA ASN A 230 10.46 56.26 -20.28
C ASN A 230 9.80 57.52 -19.68
N LYS A 231 8.78 57.36 -18.80
CA LYS A 231 8.16 58.44 -18.09
C LYS A 231 9.16 59.17 -17.18
N GLN A 232 9.95 58.43 -16.39
CA GLN A 232 11.01 59.00 -15.53
C GLN A 232 12.04 59.80 -16.35
N LEU A 233 12.43 59.25 -17.50
CA LEU A 233 13.39 59.91 -18.39
C LEU A 233 12.78 61.21 -19.01
N ALA A 234 11.51 61.24 -19.30
CA ALA A 234 10.82 62.48 -19.74
C ALA A 234 10.75 63.52 -18.62
N ASP A 235 10.46 63.10 -17.38
CA ASP A 235 10.41 64.00 -16.22
C ASP A 235 11.80 64.59 -15.93
N MET A 236 12.87 63.78 -15.92
CA MET A 236 14.26 64.23 -15.76
C MET A 236 14.68 65.20 -16.86
N LYS A 237 14.29 64.99 -18.11
CA LYS A 237 14.56 65.93 -19.22
C LYS A 237 13.87 67.27 -19.00
N LYS A 238 12.65 67.27 -18.46
CA LYS A 238 11.92 68.50 -18.13
C LYS A 238 12.61 69.28 -17.01
N GLU A 239 13.02 68.62 -15.92
CA GLU A 239 13.76 69.23 -14.84
C GLU A 239 15.09 69.85 -15.32
N LEU A 240 15.81 69.14 -16.18
CA LEU A 240 17.06 69.62 -16.75
C LEU A 240 16.87 70.86 -17.67
N ALA A 241 15.76 70.91 -18.38
CA ALA A 241 15.37 72.11 -19.18
C ALA A 241 15.00 73.30 -18.30
N GLU A 242 14.34 73.09 -17.17
CA GLU A 242 14.02 74.12 -16.19
C GLU A 242 15.24 74.68 -15.51
N LEU A 243 16.20 73.82 -15.11
CA LEU A 243 17.50 74.25 -14.53
C LEU A 243 18.30 75.12 -15.53
N LYS A 244 18.39 74.70 -16.80
CA LYS A 244 19.06 75.50 -17.83
C LYS A 244 18.41 76.85 -18.06
N ARG A 245 17.09 76.97 -17.94
CA ARG A 245 16.39 78.26 -18.02
C ARG A 245 16.67 79.17 -16.82
N GLY A 246 16.76 78.57 -15.62
CA GLY A 246 17.10 79.27 -14.39
C GLY A 246 18.53 79.89 -14.40
N ASP A 247 19.52 79.17 -14.94
CA ASP A 247 20.90 79.69 -15.09
C ASP A 247 21.02 80.77 -16.15
N SER A 248 20.19 80.74 -17.22
CA SER A 248 20.20 81.81 -18.27
C SER A 248 19.61 83.15 -17.80
N ASN A 249 18.77 83.12 -16.75
CA ASN A 249 18.17 84.34 -16.17
C ASN A 249 19.04 84.96 -15.04
N ARG A 250 20.13 84.31 -14.65
CA ARG A 250 21.07 84.84 -13.62
C ARG A 250 22.35 85.47 -14.18
N ARG A 251 22.46 85.55 -15.49
CA ARG A 251 23.51 86.30 -16.19
C ARG A 251 22.87 87.59 -16.81
#